data_f8ad53fc7b2e851d9ce7f376ec0e9850
#
_entry.id   f8ad53fc7b2e851d9ce7f376ec0e9850
#
_cell.length_a   1.000
_cell.length_b   1.000
_cell.length_c   1.000
_cell.angle_alpha   90.00
_cell.angle_beta   90.00
_cell.angle_gamma   90.00
#
_symmetry.space_group_name_H-M   'P 1'
#
loop_
_entity.id
_entity.type
_entity.pdbx_description
1 polymer ?
#
loop_
_entity_poly.entity_id
_entity_poly.type
_entity_poly.pdbx_seq_one_letter_code
_entity_poly.pdbx_strand_id
1 'polypeptide(L)'
;MTRLYGRVFGGQRLVDAAPHGHWCSTTILSSIRLDGSTAAMVIEGATDASVFQAYVHHILIPSLRPQDIVVMDNLAPHKYPNILQMLERAGVEVWHLPPYSPDFNPIEKMWSKIKTYLRKAKARSSNALFRAIGRALRTITAADAAGWFQHCGYRYIQS
;
A
#
# COMPACT_ATOMS: atom_id res chain seq x y z
N MET A 1 -2.47 -14.24 -5.54
CA MET A 1 -3.03 -14.55 -4.21
C MET A 1 -4.26 -15.43 -4.40
N THR A 2 -4.28 -16.60 -3.78
CA THR A 2 -5.38 -17.57 -3.84
C THR A 2 -5.94 -17.76 -2.43
N ARG A 3 -7.24 -17.95 -2.29
CA ARG A 3 -7.81 -18.37 -1.01
C ARG A 3 -7.44 -19.83 -0.77
N LEU A 4 -6.90 -20.13 0.40
CA LEU A 4 -6.53 -21.50 0.80
C LEU A 4 -7.72 -22.25 1.43
N TYR A 5 -8.75 -21.51 1.88
CA TYR A 5 -9.92 -22.07 2.54
C TYR A 5 -11.21 -21.40 2.05
N GLY A 6 -12.27 -22.15 1.95
CA GLY A 6 -13.62 -21.68 1.62
C GLY A 6 -14.66 -22.49 2.38
N ARG A 7 -15.87 -21.96 2.51
CA ARG A 7 -17.02 -22.66 3.10
C ARG A 7 -18.10 -22.82 2.03
N VAL A 8 -18.69 -24.02 1.96
CA VAL A 8 -19.82 -24.34 1.09
C VAL A 8 -20.95 -24.83 1.97
N PHE A 9 -22.17 -24.49 1.60
CA PHE A 9 -23.37 -24.96 2.30
C PHE A 9 -23.58 -26.46 2.03
N GLY A 10 -24.05 -27.23 3.02
CA GLY A 10 -24.49 -28.61 2.82
C GLY A 10 -23.37 -29.67 2.80
N GLY A 11 -22.20 -29.42 3.40
CA GLY A 11 -21.16 -30.44 3.56
C GLY A 11 -20.46 -30.86 2.25
N GLN A 12 -20.67 -30.14 1.16
CA GLN A 12 -20.01 -30.42 -0.12
C GLN A 12 -18.54 -30.02 -0.07
N ARG A 13 -17.70 -30.76 -0.81
CA ARG A 13 -16.27 -30.45 -0.94
C ARG A 13 -16.09 -29.24 -1.87
N LEU A 14 -15.52 -28.17 -1.37
CA LEU A 14 -15.11 -27.04 -2.19
C LEU A 14 -13.85 -27.42 -2.99
N VAL A 15 -13.95 -27.42 -4.32
CA VAL A 15 -12.82 -27.62 -5.21
C VAL A 15 -12.53 -26.29 -5.91
N ASP A 16 -11.34 -25.73 -5.73
CA ASP A 16 -10.87 -24.56 -6.47
C ASP A 16 -9.44 -24.83 -6.96
N ALA A 17 -9.10 -24.35 -8.14
CA ALA A 17 -7.79 -24.55 -8.75
C ALA A 17 -6.84 -23.43 -8.30
N ALA A 18 -5.74 -23.80 -7.66
CA ALA A 18 -4.62 -22.90 -7.42
C ALA A 18 -3.62 -23.01 -8.59
N PRO A 19 -3.11 -21.88 -9.13
CA PRO A 19 -2.09 -21.96 -10.16
C PRO A 19 -0.81 -22.55 -9.56
N HIS A 20 -0.32 -23.62 -10.16
CA HIS A 20 1.02 -24.14 -9.97
C HIS A 20 1.94 -23.53 -11.04
N GLY A 21 3.04 -22.87 -10.64
CA GLY A 21 3.99 -22.26 -11.58
C GLY A 21 5.08 -21.49 -10.85
N HIS A 22 6.02 -20.93 -11.61
CA HIS A 22 7.08 -20.08 -11.05
C HIS A 22 6.48 -18.91 -10.24
N TRP A 23 6.95 -18.76 -9.02
CA TRP A 23 6.55 -17.68 -8.13
C TRP A 23 7.21 -16.37 -8.59
N CYS A 24 6.45 -15.52 -9.29
CA CYS A 24 6.86 -14.15 -9.53
C CYS A 24 6.35 -13.27 -8.41
N SER A 25 7.26 -12.61 -7.70
CA SER A 25 6.91 -11.60 -6.71
C SER A 25 6.45 -10.34 -7.42
N THR A 26 5.38 -9.73 -6.92
CA THR A 26 4.94 -8.39 -7.32
C THR A 26 4.95 -7.52 -6.09
N THR A 27 5.69 -6.42 -6.15
CA THR A 27 5.76 -5.45 -5.07
C THR A 27 4.91 -4.24 -5.39
N ILE A 28 4.19 -3.74 -4.41
CA ILE A 28 3.41 -2.51 -4.49
C ILE A 28 3.97 -1.54 -3.46
N LEU A 29 4.48 -0.40 -3.92
CA LEU A 29 4.79 0.74 -3.08
C LEU A 29 3.65 1.74 -3.20
N SER A 30 3.22 2.33 -2.10
CA SER A 30 2.15 3.34 -2.13
C SER A 30 2.20 4.24 -0.91
N SER A 31 1.62 5.42 -1.05
CA SER A 31 1.21 6.28 0.05
C SER A 31 -0.31 6.39 0.08
N ILE A 32 -0.84 6.86 1.20
CA ILE A 32 -2.25 7.22 1.36
C ILE A 32 -2.36 8.57 2.05
N ARG A 33 -3.25 9.40 1.54
CA ARG A 33 -3.62 10.69 2.15
C ARG A 33 -4.98 10.58 2.83
N LEU A 34 -5.27 11.55 3.69
CA LEU A 34 -6.54 11.62 4.42
C LEU A 34 -7.76 11.74 3.48
N ASP A 35 -7.59 12.34 2.31
CA ASP A 35 -8.63 12.47 1.27
C ASP A 35 -8.86 11.17 0.46
N GLY A 36 -8.14 10.10 0.79
CA GLY A 36 -8.22 8.81 0.09
C GLY A 36 -7.36 8.70 -1.15
N SER A 37 -6.69 9.78 -1.57
CA SER A 37 -5.76 9.71 -2.71
C SER A 37 -4.54 8.86 -2.38
N THR A 38 -4.04 8.14 -3.38
CA THR A 38 -2.90 7.24 -3.27
C THR A 38 -1.90 7.53 -4.36
N ALA A 39 -0.61 7.49 -4.02
CA ALA A 39 0.48 7.51 -5.00
C ALA A 39 1.12 6.13 -5.00
N ALA A 40 0.89 5.34 -6.05
CA ALA A 40 1.27 3.94 -6.08
C ALA A 40 2.18 3.59 -7.27
N MET A 41 3.16 2.72 -7.01
CA MET A 41 4.02 2.09 -8.00
C MET A 41 3.94 0.57 -7.84
N VAL A 42 3.84 -0.13 -8.96
CA VAL A 42 3.82 -1.61 -9.00
C VAL A 42 4.99 -2.08 -9.83
N ILE A 43 5.76 -3.01 -9.29
CA ILE A 43 6.92 -3.60 -9.96
C ILE A 43 6.88 -5.12 -9.88
N GLU A 44 7.46 -5.79 -10.86
CA GLU A 44 7.79 -7.20 -10.78
C GLU A 44 9.12 -7.36 -10.03
N GLY A 45 9.16 -8.29 -9.08
CA GLY A 45 10.33 -8.54 -8.24
C GLY A 45 10.27 -7.93 -6.84
N ALA A 46 11.39 -8.01 -6.15
CA ALA A 46 11.59 -7.43 -4.83
C ALA A 46 11.95 -5.95 -4.91
N THR A 47 11.70 -5.23 -3.83
CA THR A 47 12.11 -3.83 -3.67
C THR A 47 13.47 -3.77 -3.00
N ASP A 48 14.35 -2.96 -3.57
CA ASP A 48 15.60 -2.52 -2.97
C ASP A 48 15.59 -0.99 -2.74
N ALA A 49 16.72 -0.47 -2.28
CA ALA A 49 16.90 0.96 -2.02
C ALA A 49 16.72 1.81 -3.28
N SER A 50 17.18 1.33 -4.44
CA SER A 50 17.13 2.08 -5.69
C SER A 50 15.70 2.20 -6.21
N VAL A 51 14.93 1.13 -6.11
CA VAL A 51 13.51 1.10 -6.45
C VAL A 51 12.71 2.02 -5.52
N PHE A 52 12.99 1.99 -4.21
CA PHE A 52 12.33 2.90 -3.27
C PHE A 52 12.69 4.36 -3.54
N GLN A 53 13.94 4.65 -3.87
CA GLN A 53 14.36 5.99 -4.27
C GLN A 53 13.65 6.46 -5.54
N ALA A 54 13.52 5.61 -6.55
CA ALA A 54 12.79 5.92 -7.77
C ALA A 54 11.30 6.21 -7.47
N TYR A 55 10.68 5.40 -6.60
CA TYR A 55 9.31 5.64 -6.13
C TYR A 55 9.17 7.02 -5.47
N VAL A 56 10.07 7.35 -4.53
CA VAL A 56 10.03 8.64 -3.84
C VAL A 56 10.17 9.79 -4.84
N HIS A 57 11.16 9.70 -5.76
CA HIS A 57 11.44 10.76 -6.73
C HIS A 57 10.32 10.97 -7.75
N HIS A 58 9.85 9.89 -8.36
CA HIS A 58 8.98 9.98 -9.53
C HIS A 58 7.49 9.91 -9.21
N ILE A 59 7.12 9.36 -8.04
CA ILE A 59 5.71 9.10 -7.70
C ILE A 59 5.30 9.84 -6.43
N LEU A 60 6.06 9.69 -5.33
CA LEU A 60 5.67 10.27 -4.05
C LEU A 60 5.80 11.79 -4.07
N ILE A 61 7.00 12.33 -4.33
CA ILE A 61 7.26 13.78 -4.30
C ILE A 61 6.30 14.56 -5.19
N PRO A 62 6.02 14.16 -6.45
CA PRO A 62 5.05 14.87 -7.29
C PRO A 62 3.61 14.88 -6.75
N SER A 63 3.28 13.97 -5.84
CA SER A 63 1.97 13.89 -5.19
C SER A 63 1.88 14.69 -3.88
N LEU A 64 3.00 15.16 -3.36
CA LEU A 64 3.07 15.91 -2.12
C LEU A 64 2.76 17.39 -2.35
N ARG A 65 2.25 18.02 -1.28
CA ARG A 65 1.99 19.47 -1.22
C ARG A 65 2.98 20.09 -0.21
N PRO A 66 3.33 21.36 -0.37
CA PRO A 66 4.10 22.08 0.65
C PRO A 66 3.44 21.93 2.03
N GLN A 67 4.24 21.70 3.07
CA GLN A 67 3.81 21.47 4.45
C GLN A 67 3.11 20.13 4.72
N ASP A 68 3.10 19.19 3.77
CA ASP A 68 2.71 17.82 4.08
C ASP A 68 3.70 17.19 5.09
N ILE A 69 3.18 16.33 5.94
CA ILE A 69 3.97 15.46 6.80
C ILE A 69 3.92 14.05 6.23
N VAL A 70 5.09 13.51 5.89
CA VAL A 70 5.22 12.14 5.41
C VAL A 70 5.52 11.23 6.59
N VAL A 71 4.57 10.37 6.93
CA VAL A 71 4.73 9.40 8.02
C VAL A 71 5.16 8.06 7.43
N MET A 72 6.27 7.53 7.90
CA MET A 72 6.85 6.26 7.44
C MET A 72 7.14 5.34 8.62
N ASP A 73 7.12 4.03 8.35
CA ASP A 73 7.61 3.05 9.31
C ASP A 73 9.16 3.06 9.42
N ASN A 74 9.69 2.21 10.26
CA ASN A 74 11.11 2.16 10.56
C ASN A 74 11.92 1.20 9.66
N LEU A 75 11.44 0.87 8.45
CA LEU A 75 12.21 0.04 7.52
C LEU A 75 13.51 0.74 7.09
N ALA A 76 14.56 -0.05 6.90
CA ALA A 76 15.89 0.47 6.56
C ALA A 76 15.87 1.40 5.32
N PRO A 77 15.18 1.10 4.21
CA PRO A 77 15.11 2.00 3.05
C PRO A 77 14.53 3.38 3.36
N HIS A 78 13.61 3.48 4.34
CA HIS A 78 12.98 4.74 4.72
C HIS A 78 13.91 5.69 5.48
N LYS A 79 15.05 5.19 5.94
CA LYS A 79 16.04 5.95 6.74
C LYS A 79 17.27 6.36 5.95
N TYR A 80 17.35 6.03 4.66
CA TYR A 80 18.52 6.42 3.88
C TYR A 80 18.63 7.95 3.77
N PRO A 81 19.83 8.51 4.03
CA PRO A 81 20.03 9.96 4.06
C PRO A 81 19.61 10.66 2.76
N ASN A 82 19.86 10.03 1.59
CA ASN A 82 19.47 10.57 0.30
C ASN A 82 17.94 10.67 0.16
N ILE A 83 17.16 9.72 0.69
CA ILE A 83 15.70 9.75 0.68
C ILE A 83 15.19 10.91 1.55
N LEU A 84 15.73 11.03 2.78
CA LEU A 84 15.34 12.09 3.69
C LEU A 84 15.67 13.47 3.11
N GLN A 85 16.86 13.63 2.52
CA GLN A 85 17.25 14.87 1.86
C GLN A 85 16.36 15.22 0.65
N MET A 86 15.91 14.22 -0.12
CA MET A 86 14.99 14.46 -1.24
C MET A 86 13.64 14.98 -0.75
N LEU A 87 13.09 14.43 0.32
CA LEU A 87 11.83 14.86 0.92
C LEU A 87 11.95 16.23 1.57
N GLU A 88 13.04 16.49 2.28
CA GLU A 88 13.35 17.81 2.85
C GLU A 88 13.41 18.90 1.76
N ARG A 89 14.10 18.63 0.64
CA ARG A 89 14.15 19.55 -0.52
C ARG A 89 12.78 19.77 -1.16
N ALA A 90 11.86 18.83 -1.03
CA ALA A 90 10.47 18.98 -1.47
C ALA A 90 9.61 19.81 -0.49
N GLY A 91 10.20 20.29 0.62
CA GLY A 91 9.53 21.13 1.61
C GLY A 91 8.54 20.40 2.49
N VAL A 92 8.76 19.10 2.72
CA VAL A 92 7.89 18.26 3.55
C VAL A 92 8.65 17.75 4.77
N GLU A 93 7.93 17.59 5.88
CA GLU A 93 8.47 17.01 7.11
C GLU A 93 8.33 15.48 7.07
N VAL A 94 9.29 14.77 7.67
CA VAL A 94 9.27 13.30 7.74
C VAL A 94 9.20 12.85 9.19
N TRP A 95 8.17 12.07 9.52
CA TRP A 95 8.03 11.43 10.82
C TRP A 95 8.17 9.92 10.68
N HIS A 96 8.92 9.32 11.59
CA HIS A 96 9.04 7.86 11.66
C HIS A 96 8.19 7.31 12.79
N LEU A 97 7.40 6.29 12.47
CA LEU A 97 6.64 5.55 13.47
C LEU A 97 7.58 4.83 14.45
N PRO A 98 7.14 4.58 15.68
CA PRO A 98 7.90 3.72 16.59
C PRO A 98 8.18 2.35 15.98
N PRO A 99 9.27 1.68 16.35
CA PRO A 99 9.53 0.31 15.90
C PRO A 99 8.35 -0.62 16.24
N TYR A 100 8.05 -1.56 15.35
CA TYR A 100 7.00 -2.57 15.54
C TYR A 100 5.60 -2.03 15.85
N SER A 101 5.24 -0.88 15.28
CA SER A 101 3.96 -0.21 15.53
C SER A 101 3.07 -0.11 14.27
N PRO A 102 2.67 -1.23 13.66
CA PRO A 102 1.80 -1.22 12.48
C PRO A 102 0.41 -0.65 12.78
N ASP A 103 -0.01 -0.67 14.06
CA ASP A 103 -1.32 -0.14 14.50
C ASP A 103 -1.42 1.37 14.34
N PHE A 104 -0.30 2.07 14.32
CA PHE A 104 -0.24 3.51 14.05
C PHE A 104 -0.11 3.85 12.57
N ASN A 105 -0.08 2.84 11.68
CA ASN A 105 0.11 3.06 10.25
C ASN A 105 -1.21 2.83 9.47
N PRO A 106 -1.91 3.90 9.02
CA PRO A 106 -3.18 3.76 8.28
C PRO A 106 -3.06 2.93 7.00
N ILE A 107 -1.87 2.91 6.37
CA ILE A 107 -1.63 2.17 5.13
C ILE A 107 -1.81 0.66 5.30
N GLU A 108 -1.64 0.11 6.50
CA GLU A 108 -1.87 -1.30 6.79
C GLU A 108 -3.34 -1.71 6.59
N LYS A 109 -4.26 -0.81 6.93
CA LYS A 109 -5.70 -1.01 6.68
C LYS A 109 -6.00 -0.96 5.17
N MET A 110 -5.36 -0.04 4.45
CA MET A 110 -5.42 0.01 2.99
C MET A 110 -4.94 -1.30 2.38
N TRP A 111 -3.79 -1.83 2.81
CA TRP A 111 -3.26 -3.11 2.33
C TRP A 111 -4.23 -4.27 2.60
N SER A 112 -4.88 -4.29 3.73
CA SER A 112 -5.91 -5.30 4.05
C SER A 112 -7.06 -5.27 3.05
N LYS A 113 -7.58 -4.07 2.71
CA LYS A 113 -8.65 -3.88 1.71
C LYS A 113 -8.19 -4.33 0.33
N ILE A 114 -7.01 -3.89 -0.11
CA ILE A 114 -6.42 -4.27 -1.41
C ILE A 114 -6.23 -5.79 -1.50
N LYS A 115 -5.61 -6.42 -0.50
CA LYS A 115 -5.41 -7.88 -0.46
C LYS A 115 -6.74 -8.64 -0.54
N THR A 116 -7.78 -8.15 0.12
CA THR A 116 -9.11 -8.74 0.06
C THR A 116 -9.71 -8.65 -1.34
N TYR A 117 -9.57 -7.50 -2.00
CA TYR A 117 -10.01 -7.32 -3.39
C TYR A 117 -9.26 -8.26 -4.35
N LEU A 118 -7.93 -8.33 -4.24
CA LEU A 118 -7.10 -9.17 -5.11
C LEU A 118 -7.40 -10.66 -4.95
N ARG A 119 -7.69 -11.12 -3.72
CA ARG A 119 -8.13 -12.52 -3.49
C ARG A 119 -9.44 -12.84 -4.20
N LYS A 120 -10.37 -11.87 -4.26
CA LYS A 120 -11.64 -12.02 -5.01
C LYS A 120 -11.43 -11.99 -6.52
N ALA A 121 -10.49 -11.15 -6.99
CA ALA A 121 -10.21 -10.98 -8.41
C ALA A 121 -9.58 -12.21 -9.07
N LYS A 122 -8.94 -13.11 -8.31
CA LYS A 122 -8.33 -14.37 -8.78
C LYS A 122 -7.50 -14.19 -10.07
N ALA A 123 -6.72 -13.11 -10.16
CA ALA A 123 -5.90 -12.82 -11.34
C ALA A 123 -4.91 -13.96 -11.64
N ARG A 124 -4.86 -14.41 -12.89
CA ARG A 124 -4.07 -15.58 -13.35
C ARG A 124 -2.84 -15.20 -14.18
N SER A 125 -2.64 -13.92 -14.49
CA SER A 125 -1.46 -13.40 -15.20
C SER A 125 -0.99 -12.08 -14.57
N SER A 126 0.28 -11.70 -14.79
CA SER A 126 0.84 -10.43 -14.31
C SER A 126 0.00 -9.24 -14.78
N ASN A 127 -0.36 -9.21 -16.06
CA ASN A 127 -1.19 -8.15 -16.62
C ASN A 127 -2.60 -8.07 -15.99
N ALA A 128 -3.21 -9.22 -15.67
CA ALA A 128 -4.49 -9.26 -14.98
C ALA A 128 -4.33 -8.79 -13.53
N LEU A 129 -3.22 -9.14 -12.88
CA LEU A 129 -2.89 -8.70 -11.53
C LEU A 129 -2.67 -7.18 -11.48
N PHE A 130 -1.90 -6.60 -12.40
CA PHE A 130 -1.67 -5.16 -12.46
C PHE A 130 -2.98 -4.39 -12.67
N ARG A 131 -3.83 -4.84 -13.58
CA ARG A 131 -5.18 -4.25 -13.76
C ARG A 131 -6.05 -4.40 -12.50
N ALA A 132 -5.94 -5.53 -11.79
CA ALA A 132 -6.69 -5.75 -10.54
C ALA A 132 -6.18 -4.84 -9.42
N ILE A 133 -4.87 -4.62 -9.30
CA ILE A 133 -4.27 -3.68 -8.35
C ILE A 133 -4.77 -2.27 -8.63
N GLY A 134 -4.71 -1.81 -9.87
CA GLY A 134 -5.20 -0.48 -10.25
C GLY A 134 -6.71 -0.30 -9.95
N ARG A 135 -7.53 -1.35 -10.14
CA ARG A 135 -8.95 -1.32 -9.74
C ARG A 135 -9.12 -1.30 -8.23
N ALA A 136 -8.32 -2.09 -7.49
CA ALA A 136 -8.37 -2.13 -6.04
C ALA A 136 -8.05 -0.76 -5.42
N LEU A 137 -7.00 -0.09 -5.89
CA LEU A 137 -6.64 1.26 -5.46
C LEU A 137 -7.78 2.26 -5.68
N ARG A 138 -8.47 2.20 -6.81
CA ARG A 138 -9.65 3.05 -7.08
C ARG A 138 -10.88 2.79 -6.20
N THR A 139 -10.90 1.71 -5.42
CA THR A 139 -11.97 1.46 -4.44
C THR A 139 -11.73 2.15 -3.10
N ILE A 140 -10.58 2.77 -2.92
CA ILE A 140 -10.26 3.53 -1.71
C ILE A 140 -11.00 4.86 -1.78
N THR A 141 -11.75 5.15 -0.73
CA THR A 141 -12.54 6.38 -0.61
C THR A 141 -11.97 7.29 0.47
N ALA A 142 -12.35 8.57 0.45
CA ALA A 142 -12.03 9.50 1.54
C ALA A 142 -12.56 9.02 2.90
N ALA A 143 -13.76 8.41 2.91
CA ALA A 143 -14.35 7.84 4.12
C ALA A 143 -13.53 6.66 4.67
N ASP A 144 -12.99 5.79 3.79
CA ASP A 144 -12.06 4.73 4.21
C ASP A 144 -10.82 5.33 4.88
N ALA A 145 -10.18 6.28 4.19
CA ALA A 145 -8.95 6.91 4.67
C ALA A 145 -9.19 7.60 6.01
N ALA A 146 -10.21 8.44 6.11
CA ALA A 146 -10.58 9.13 7.35
C ALA A 146 -10.78 8.14 8.51
N GLY A 147 -11.51 7.05 8.28
CA GLY A 147 -11.71 6.00 9.29
C GLY A 147 -10.42 5.30 9.70
N TRP A 148 -9.50 5.05 8.75
CA TRP A 148 -8.21 4.41 9.04
C TRP A 148 -7.27 5.34 9.81
N PHE A 149 -7.19 6.61 9.43
CA PHE A 149 -6.41 7.61 10.17
C PHE A 149 -6.93 7.78 11.60
N GLN A 150 -8.25 7.92 11.76
CA GLN A 150 -8.87 8.00 13.08
C GLN A 150 -8.60 6.75 13.93
N HIS A 151 -8.72 5.55 13.34
CA HIS A 151 -8.44 4.29 14.03
C HIS A 151 -6.99 4.19 14.52
N CYS A 152 -6.05 4.75 13.77
CA CYS A 152 -4.63 4.81 14.13
C CYS A 152 -4.30 5.98 15.08
N GLY A 153 -5.30 6.70 15.58
CA GLY A 153 -5.13 7.75 16.59
C GLY A 153 -4.82 9.14 16.02
N TYR A 154 -4.82 9.32 14.70
CA TYR A 154 -4.63 10.65 14.10
C TYR A 154 -5.89 11.49 14.29
N ARG A 155 -5.69 12.68 14.87
CA ARG A 155 -6.75 13.68 15.00
C ARG A 155 -6.55 14.74 13.92
N TYR A 156 -7.60 15.06 13.19
CA TYR A 156 -7.61 16.12 12.19
C TYR A 156 -8.87 16.98 12.38
N ILE A 157 -8.72 18.27 12.15
CA ILE A 157 -9.85 19.19 12.15
C ILE A 157 -10.41 19.19 10.73
N GLN A 158 -11.66 18.80 10.57
CA GLN A 158 -12.38 19.02 9.31
C GLN A 158 -12.70 20.52 9.24
N SER A 159 -12.01 21.23 8.35
CA SER A 159 -12.34 22.63 8.01
C SER A 159 -13.49 22.67 7.04
#